data_046541062ab050dfe75ce3ef72cd5b3b
#
_entry.id   046541062ab050dfe75ce3ef72cd5b3b
#
_cell.length_a   1.000
_cell.length_b   1.000
_cell.length_c   1.000
_cell.angle_alpha   90.00
_cell.angle_beta   90.00
_cell.angle_gamma   90.00
#
_symmetry.space_group_name_H-M   'P 1'
#
loop_
_entity.id
_entity.type
_entity.pdbx_description
1 polymer ?
#
loop_
_entity_poly.entity_id
_entity_poly.type
_entity_poly.pdbx_seq_one_letter_code
_entity_poly.pdbx_strand_id
1 'polypeptide(L)'
;MEAVFKSVETRFGDYSFHGEKAPTFRDSWKHEVAAYRFDRLLGLRIVPPTVERKLGGKRGSLQAWAERPLTRFSQGPPPEDPGRAEAFLHAQRFFDYLIFNTDRHVRNVLLGPDWRPVAIDQSIAFHPFLRPYRPLYRFPRGPVEALERLDARALKERLGRYLEKDEIQGLLDRRALLLALVRAARAEGREDAFFDW
;
A
#
# COMPACT_ATOMS: atom_id res chain seq x y z
N MET A 1 17.22 -0.81 -18.76
CA MET A 1 16.16 -0.79 -17.69
C MET A 1 15.98 -2.21 -17.21
N GLU A 2 16.23 -2.46 -15.96
CA GLU A 2 16.01 -3.75 -15.30
C GLU A 2 14.60 -3.84 -14.71
N ALA A 3 14.08 -5.05 -14.54
CA ALA A 3 12.78 -5.28 -13.95
C ALA A 3 12.72 -6.63 -13.23
N VAL A 4 11.88 -6.72 -12.21
CA VAL A 4 11.62 -7.96 -11.47
C VAL A 4 10.33 -8.58 -11.97
N PHE A 5 10.38 -9.86 -12.33
CA PHE A 5 9.20 -10.64 -12.68
C PHE A 5 8.81 -11.57 -11.53
N LYS A 6 7.56 -11.48 -11.08
CA LYS A 6 6.98 -12.37 -10.07
C LYS A 6 5.77 -13.10 -10.67
N SER A 7 5.70 -14.41 -10.48
CA SER A 7 4.59 -15.24 -10.95
C SER A 7 3.98 -16.11 -9.85
N VAL A 8 4.23 -15.75 -8.57
CA VAL A 8 3.64 -16.43 -7.42
C VAL A 8 2.11 -16.31 -7.44
N GLU A 9 1.43 -17.41 -7.22
CA GLU A 9 -0.03 -17.46 -7.04
C GLU A 9 -0.32 -18.67 -6.13
N THR A 10 -0.30 -18.42 -4.83
CA THR A 10 -0.49 -19.45 -3.80
C THR A 10 -1.65 -19.06 -2.90
N ARG A 11 -2.48 -20.04 -2.53
CA ARG A 11 -3.54 -19.88 -1.53
C ARG A 11 -3.21 -20.71 -0.32
N PHE A 12 -3.37 -20.11 0.83
CA PHE A 12 -3.27 -20.77 2.13
C PHE A 12 -4.66 -20.76 2.76
N GLY A 13 -5.13 -21.91 3.29
CA GLY A 13 -6.39 -22.01 4.01
C GLY A 13 -6.25 -21.60 5.48
N ASP A 14 -7.40 -21.28 6.10
CA ASP A 14 -7.53 -21.09 7.55
C ASP A 14 -6.52 -20.14 8.20
N TYR A 15 -6.37 -18.96 7.64
CA TYR A 15 -5.51 -17.93 8.21
C TYR A 15 -6.24 -17.13 9.30
N SER A 16 -5.57 -16.90 10.41
CA SER A 16 -6.07 -16.10 11.53
C SER A 16 -5.09 -14.95 11.84
N PHE A 17 -5.63 -13.74 12.01
CA PHE A 17 -4.84 -12.57 12.38
C PHE A 17 -5.57 -11.81 13.51
N HIS A 18 -4.92 -11.68 14.67
CA HIS A 18 -5.48 -11.02 15.86
C HIS A 18 -6.92 -11.47 16.22
N GLY A 19 -7.20 -12.78 16.06
CA GLY A 19 -8.50 -13.37 16.38
C GLY A 19 -9.57 -13.23 15.29
N GLU A 20 -9.30 -12.52 14.20
CA GLU A 20 -10.11 -12.54 12.99
C GLU A 20 -9.69 -13.71 12.11
N LYS A 21 -10.65 -14.46 11.61
CA LYS A 21 -10.41 -15.57 10.68
C LYS A 21 -10.73 -15.15 9.26
N ALA A 22 -9.82 -15.43 8.34
CA ALA A 22 -10.09 -15.36 6.90
C ALA A 22 -10.04 -16.77 6.33
N PRO A 23 -11.00 -17.14 5.48
CA PRO A 23 -11.04 -18.47 4.87
C PRO A 23 -9.86 -18.74 3.95
N THR A 24 -9.27 -17.69 3.40
CA THR A 24 -8.12 -17.81 2.50
C THR A 24 -7.17 -16.62 2.64
N PHE A 25 -5.90 -16.91 2.56
CA PHE A 25 -4.82 -15.96 2.41
C PHE A 25 -4.14 -16.20 1.05
N ARG A 26 -3.79 -15.14 0.34
CA ARG A 26 -3.11 -15.27 -0.95
C ARG A 26 -1.76 -14.59 -0.94
N ASP A 27 -0.75 -15.30 -1.46
CA ASP A 27 0.49 -14.72 -1.96
C ASP A 27 0.38 -14.67 -3.49
N SER A 28 0.18 -13.48 -4.05
CA SER A 28 -0.21 -13.32 -5.45
C SER A 28 0.51 -12.17 -6.15
N TRP A 29 1.05 -12.46 -7.33
CA TRP A 29 1.58 -11.44 -8.23
C TRP A 29 0.54 -10.37 -8.61
N LYS A 30 -0.75 -10.70 -8.55
CA LYS A 30 -1.84 -9.78 -8.84
C LYS A 30 -1.90 -8.63 -7.83
N HIS A 31 -1.55 -8.91 -6.57
CA HIS A 31 -1.48 -7.90 -5.52
C HIS A 31 -0.42 -6.83 -5.80
N GLU A 32 0.69 -7.20 -6.43
CA GLU A 32 1.72 -6.24 -6.87
C GLU A 32 1.14 -5.23 -7.89
N VAL A 33 0.37 -5.72 -8.88
CA VAL A 33 -0.26 -4.86 -9.88
C VAL A 33 -1.40 -4.03 -9.27
N ALA A 34 -2.20 -4.64 -8.38
CA ALA A 34 -3.27 -3.93 -7.67
C ALA A 34 -2.72 -2.80 -6.81
N ALA A 35 -1.64 -3.06 -6.05
CA ALA A 35 -0.98 -2.07 -5.20
C ALA A 35 -0.46 -0.88 -6.02
N TYR A 36 0.23 -1.13 -7.14
CA TYR A 36 0.67 -0.06 -8.04
C TYR A 36 -0.50 0.79 -8.56
N ARG A 37 -1.58 0.15 -9.02
CA ARG A 37 -2.77 0.87 -9.52
C ARG A 37 -3.43 1.70 -8.43
N PHE A 38 -3.59 1.13 -7.24
CA PHE A 38 -4.20 1.82 -6.11
C PHE A 38 -3.34 3.00 -5.62
N ASP A 39 -2.03 2.81 -5.55
CA ASP A 39 -1.06 3.87 -5.27
C ASP A 39 -1.21 5.06 -6.24
N ARG A 40 -1.41 4.79 -7.54
CA ARG A 40 -1.66 5.84 -8.55
C ARG A 40 -3.00 6.54 -8.38
N LEU A 41 -4.05 5.79 -7.97
CA LEU A 41 -5.37 6.38 -7.67
C LEU A 41 -5.32 7.34 -6.47
N LEU A 42 -4.46 7.05 -5.49
CA LEU A 42 -4.24 7.89 -4.32
C LEU A 42 -3.26 9.06 -4.57
N GLY A 43 -2.50 9.03 -5.67
CA GLY A 43 -1.47 10.02 -5.95
C GLY A 43 -0.20 9.89 -5.11
N LEU A 44 -0.02 8.79 -4.37
CA LEU A 44 1.14 8.58 -3.48
C LEU A 44 2.45 8.40 -4.25
N ARG A 45 2.43 7.62 -5.34
CA ARG A 45 3.59 7.35 -6.21
C ARG A 45 4.80 6.74 -5.49
N ILE A 46 4.53 5.88 -4.50
CA ILE A 46 5.56 5.16 -3.73
C ILE A 46 5.81 3.75 -4.25
N VAL A 47 4.87 3.15 -4.99
CA VAL A 47 5.05 1.83 -5.59
C VAL A 47 5.68 1.98 -6.98
N PRO A 48 6.77 1.26 -7.30
CA PRO A 48 7.37 1.29 -8.63
C PRO A 48 6.38 0.87 -9.73
N PRO A 49 6.53 1.37 -10.97
CA PRO A 49 5.70 0.95 -12.09
C PRO A 49 5.63 -0.57 -12.20
N THR A 50 4.42 -1.12 -12.13
CA THR A 50 4.17 -2.55 -12.11
C THR A 50 3.03 -2.90 -13.06
N VAL A 51 3.28 -3.83 -13.98
CA VAL A 51 2.31 -4.24 -15.00
C VAL A 51 2.21 -5.75 -15.10
N GLU A 52 1.06 -6.24 -15.56
CA GLU A 52 0.92 -7.64 -15.91
C GLU A 52 1.72 -7.97 -17.19
N ARG A 53 2.46 -9.07 -17.19
CA ARG A 53 3.17 -9.61 -18.35
C ARG A 53 3.09 -11.13 -18.37
N LYS A 54 3.38 -11.68 -19.55
CA LYS A 54 3.59 -13.11 -19.76
C LYS A 54 5.03 -13.32 -20.21
N LEU A 55 5.81 -14.04 -19.41
CA LEU A 55 7.21 -14.38 -19.68
C LEU A 55 7.40 -15.88 -19.49
N GLY A 56 8.08 -16.54 -20.43
CA GLY A 56 8.34 -17.98 -20.37
C GLY A 56 7.08 -18.83 -20.19
N GLY A 57 5.96 -18.43 -20.83
CA GLY A 57 4.67 -19.12 -20.70
C GLY A 57 3.87 -18.79 -19.43
N LYS A 58 4.46 -18.17 -18.42
CA LYS A 58 3.82 -17.81 -17.14
C LYS A 58 3.31 -16.38 -17.15
N ARG A 59 2.12 -16.15 -16.57
CA ARG A 59 1.60 -14.79 -16.26
C ARG A 59 2.15 -14.34 -14.92
N GLY A 60 2.42 -13.03 -14.81
CA GLY A 60 2.96 -12.46 -13.59
C GLY A 60 2.96 -10.93 -13.62
N SER A 61 3.46 -10.34 -12.54
CA SER A 61 3.78 -8.92 -12.46
C SER A 61 5.22 -8.68 -12.93
N LEU A 62 5.40 -7.64 -13.73
CA LEU A 62 6.70 -7.08 -14.08
C LEU A 62 6.80 -5.70 -13.44
N GLN A 63 7.68 -5.57 -12.44
CA GLN A 63 7.91 -4.33 -11.70
C GLN A 63 9.23 -3.71 -12.15
N ALA A 64 9.22 -2.42 -12.47
CA ALA A 64 10.44 -1.70 -12.81
C ALA A 64 11.43 -1.73 -11.65
N TRP A 65 12.68 -2.08 -11.95
CA TRP A 65 13.77 -1.96 -10.99
C TRP A 65 14.08 -0.48 -10.77
N ALA A 66 14.30 -0.09 -9.53
CA ALA A 66 14.70 1.27 -9.22
C ALA A 66 16.20 1.43 -9.51
N GLU A 67 16.52 2.14 -10.59
CA GLU A 67 17.92 2.37 -11.04
C GLU A 67 18.67 3.39 -10.19
N ARG A 68 17.98 4.05 -9.26
CA ARG A 68 18.60 5.05 -8.36
C ARG A 68 19.22 4.35 -7.15
N PRO A 69 20.29 4.93 -6.57
CA PRO A 69 20.81 4.41 -5.31
C PRO A 69 19.72 4.50 -4.26
N LEU A 70 19.09 3.36 -4.00
CA LEU A 70 18.12 3.23 -2.93
C LEU A 70 18.87 2.71 -1.70
N THR A 71 18.76 3.43 -0.61
CA THR A 71 19.27 3.00 0.68
C THR A 71 18.17 2.29 1.46
N ARG A 72 18.52 1.21 2.14
CA ARG A 72 17.63 0.64 3.14
C ARG A 72 17.49 1.66 4.29
N PHE A 73 16.30 1.74 4.86
CA PHE A 73 16.02 2.67 5.98
C PHE A 73 17.07 2.64 7.10
N SER A 74 17.67 1.47 7.36
CA SER A 74 18.70 1.29 8.40
C SER A 74 20.13 1.70 7.99
N GLN A 75 20.36 2.09 6.74
CA GLN A 75 21.69 2.29 6.16
C GLN A 75 21.85 3.67 5.50
N GLY A 76 20.79 4.46 5.44
CA GLY A 76 20.83 5.80 4.86
C GLY A 76 21.47 6.83 5.80
N PRO A 77 22.06 7.91 5.27
CA PRO A 77 22.42 9.05 6.07
C PRO A 77 21.16 9.64 6.73
N PRO A 78 21.27 10.36 7.84
CA PRO A 78 20.14 11.07 8.41
C PRO A 78 19.53 12.01 7.36
N PRO A 79 18.19 12.19 7.36
CA PRO A 79 17.55 13.09 6.41
C PRO A 79 17.97 14.54 6.65
N GLU A 80 18.16 15.31 5.57
CA GLU A 80 18.37 16.74 5.67
C GLU A 80 17.18 17.47 6.28
N ASP A 81 15.97 16.97 5.99
CA ASP A 81 14.70 17.43 6.58
C ASP A 81 13.99 16.26 7.30
N PRO A 82 14.15 16.16 8.65
CA PRO A 82 13.50 15.13 9.43
C PRO A 82 11.96 15.15 9.35
N GLY A 83 11.35 16.33 9.25
CA GLY A 83 9.89 16.46 9.14
C GLY A 83 9.36 15.87 7.83
N ARG A 84 10.08 16.10 6.73
CA ARG A 84 9.73 15.51 5.42
C ARG A 84 9.91 13.99 5.42
N ALA A 85 10.96 13.49 6.03
CA ALA A 85 11.19 12.05 6.16
C ALA A 85 10.08 11.39 7.00
N GLU A 86 9.66 12.02 8.08
CA GLU A 86 8.53 11.56 8.89
C GLU A 86 7.22 11.55 8.09
N ALA A 87 6.92 12.61 7.33
CA ALA A 87 5.77 12.67 6.44
C ALA A 87 5.76 11.52 5.43
N PHE A 88 6.90 11.19 4.83
CA PHE A 88 7.02 10.07 3.91
C PHE A 88 6.73 8.72 4.56
N LEU A 89 7.20 8.50 5.79
CA LEU A 89 6.90 7.29 6.54
C LEU A 89 5.41 7.19 6.91
N HIS A 90 4.78 8.32 7.26
CA HIS A 90 3.34 8.35 7.52
C HIS A 90 2.50 8.10 6.27
N ALA A 91 2.90 8.63 5.10
CA ALA A 91 2.24 8.35 3.83
C ALA A 91 2.34 6.86 3.46
N GLN A 92 3.49 6.24 3.70
CA GLN A 92 3.64 4.80 3.52
C GLN A 92 2.75 4.00 4.48
N ARG A 93 2.70 4.36 5.78
CA ARG A 93 1.82 3.70 6.76
C ARG A 93 0.34 3.84 6.39
N PHE A 94 -0.05 5.01 5.88
CA PHE A 94 -1.39 5.24 5.34
C PHE A 94 -1.73 4.28 4.21
N PHE A 95 -0.80 4.06 3.28
CA PHE A 95 -0.95 3.12 2.19
C PHE A 95 -1.05 1.68 2.70
N ASP A 96 -0.10 1.24 3.54
CA ASP A 96 -0.05 -0.12 4.08
C ASP A 96 -1.30 -0.45 4.93
N TYR A 97 -1.87 0.54 5.62
CA TYR A 97 -3.14 0.40 6.31
C TYR A 97 -4.27 0.03 5.34
N LEU A 98 -4.39 0.75 4.23
CA LEU A 98 -5.45 0.53 3.24
C LEU A 98 -5.32 -0.82 2.54
N ILE A 99 -4.13 -1.15 2.07
CA ILE A 99 -3.88 -2.43 1.39
C ILE A 99 -3.69 -3.60 2.35
N PHE A 100 -3.70 -3.37 3.65
CA PHE A 100 -3.43 -4.38 4.69
C PHE A 100 -2.14 -5.16 4.42
N ASN A 101 -1.03 -4.45 4.26
CA ASN A 101 0.28 -5.07 4.10
C ASN A 101 0.91 -5.34 5.47
N THR A 102 0.90 -6.60 5.91
CA THR A 102 1.46 -7.02 7.20
C THR A 102 2.96 -7.34 7.15
N ASP A 103 3.52 -7.46 5.94
CA ASP A 103 4.94 -7.78 5.73
C ASP A 103 5.80 -6.53 5.43
N ARG A 104 5.35 -5.36 5.85
CA ARG A 104 6.14 -4.14 5.70
C ARG A 104 7.26 -4.08 6.74
N HIS A 105 8.34 -4.77 6.48
CA HIS A 105 9.57 -4.70 7.25
C HIS A 105 10.61 -3.81 6.55
N VAL A 106 11.71 -3.49 7.25
CA VAL A 106 12.74 -2.53 6.78
C VAL A 106 13.42 -2.91 5.45
N ARG A 107 13.36 -4.18 5.03
CA ARG A 107 13.92 -4.63 3.74
C ARG A 107 12.97 -4.39 2.56
N ASN A 108 11.67 -4.18 2.83
CA ASN A 108 10.63 -3.92 1.83
C ASN A 108 10.33 -2.41 1.69
N VAL A 109 11.12 -1.57 2.39
CA VAL A 109 11.13 -0.11 2.25
C VAL A 109 12.51 0.33 1.81
N LEU A 110 12.56 0.91 0.64
CA LEU A 110 13.75 1.55 0.12
C LEU A 110 13.53 3.06 0.16
N LEU A 111 14.59 3.80 0.38
CA LEU A 111 14.54 5.26 0.43
C LEU A 111 15.34 5.83 -0.75
N GLY A 112 14.72 6.72 -1.50
CA GLY A 112 15.40 7.54 -2.49
C GLY A 112 16.32 8.58 -1.82
N PRO A 113 17.16 9.28 -2.60
CA PRO A 113 18.07 10.33 -2.09
C PRO A 113 17.31 11.46 -1.37
N ASP A 114 16.05 11.71 -1.77
CA ASP A 114 15.14 12.69 -1.19
C ASP A 114 14.31 12.12 -0.02
N TRP A 115 14.69 10.98 0.52
CA TRP A 115 13.98 10.23 1.56
C TRP A 115 12.56 9.77 1.18
N ARG A 116 12.17 9.91 -0.07
CA ARG A 116 10.88 9.39 -0.53
C ARG A 116 10.86 7.87 -0.45
N PRO A 117 9.87 7.25 0.22
CA PRO A 117 9.80 5.80 0.32
C PRO A 117 9.48 5.18 -1.05
N VAL A 118 10.13 4.08 -1.33
CA VAL A 118 9.80 3.19 -2.43
C VAL A 118 9.35 1.86 -1.81
N ALA A 119 8.06 1.60 -1.92
CA ALA A 119 7.43 0.41 -1.37
C ALA A 119 7.50 -0.73 -2.39
N ILE A 120 8.17 -1.82 -2.02
CA ILE A 120 8.25 -3.04 -2.81
C ILE A 120 7.63 -4.20 -2.04
N ASP A 121 7.36 -5.30 -2.74
CA ASP A 121 6.86 -6.54 -2.15
C ASP A 121 5.49 -6.43 -1.47
N GLN A 122 4.45 -6.36 -2.31
CA GLN A 122 3.06 -6.32 -1.89
C GLN A 122 2.31 -7.62 -2.18
N SER A 123 3.01 -8.72 -2.51
CA SER A 123 2.35 -9.95 -2.96
C SER A 123 1.42 -10.58 -1.92
N ILE A 124 1.65 -10.31 -0.64
CA ILE A 124 0.82 -10.75 0.50
C ILE A 124 -0.05 -9.64 1.10
N ALA A 125 -0.35 -8.58 0.34
CA ALA A 125 -1.27 -7.52 0.75
C ALA A 125 -2.75 -7.88 0.45
N PHE A 126 -3.66 -6.95 0.70
CA PHE A 126 -5.10 -7.01 0.40
C PHE A 126 -5.89 -8.10 1.14
N HIS A 127 -5.41 -8.51 2.32
CA HIS A 127 -6.20 -9.40 3.16
C HIS A 127 -7.61 -8.82 3.46
N PRO A 128 -8.63 -9.65 3.57
CA PRO A 128 -10.00 -9.21 3.86
C PRO A 128 -10.22 -8.81 5.33
N PHE A 129 -9.16 -8.71 6.15
CA PHE A 129 -9.28 -8.33 7.55
C PHE A 129 -9.62 -6.85 7.74
N LEU A 130 -10.41 -6.58 8.77
CA LEU A 130 -10.88 -5.24 9.09
C LEU A 130 -9.88 -4.47 9.95
N ARG A 131 -9.32 -5.14 10.97
CA ARG A 131 -8.49 -4.47 11.98
C ARG A 131 -7.12 -4.10 11.43
N PRO A 132 -6.76 -2.81 11.48
CA PRO A 132 -5.46 -2.37 11.00
C PRO A 132 -4.35 -2.87 11.92
N TYR A 133 -3.23 -3.21 11.30
CA TYR A 133 -2.02 -3.68 12.00
C TYR A 133 -1.38 -2.60 12.89
N ARG A 134 -1.53 -1.32 12.54
CA ARG A 134 -0.97 -0.18 13.27
C ARG A 134 -1.94 0.99 13.30
N PRO A 135 -2.05 1.73 14.41
CA PRO A 135 -2.85 2.94 14.46
C PRO A 135 -2.27 4.02 13.53
N LEU A 136 -3.18 4.80 12.92
CA LEU A 136 -2.85 5.99 12.15
C LEU A 136 -3.29 7.22 12.92
N TYR A 137 -2.42 8.21 12.97
CA TYR A 137 -2.66 9.49 13.63
C TYR A 137 -2.21 10.70 12.79
N ARG A 138 -1.56 10.46 11.65
CA ARG A 138 -1.18 11.50 10.67
C ARG A 138 -1.62 11.09 9.26
N PHE A 139 -2.13 12.05 8.50
CA PHE A 139 -2.84 11.83 7.25
C PHE A 139 -2.31 12.73 6.13
N PRO A 140 -1.93 12.19 4.96
CA PRO A 140 -1.52 12.97 3.80
C PRO A 140 -2.77 13.61 3.14
N ARG A 141 -2.82 14.95 3.01
CA ARG A 141 -4.00 15.69 2.52
C ARG A 141 -4.47 15.22 1.14
N GLY A 142 -3.61 15.28 0.14
CA GLY A 142 -3.97 14.88 -1.23
C GLY A 142 -4.46 13.44 -1.36
N PRO A 143 -3.76 12.43 -0.82
CA PRO A 143 -4.23 11.04 -0.79
C PRO A 143 -5.54 10.84 -0.03
N VAL A 144 -5.80 11.56 1.05
CA VAL A 144 -7.11 11.53 1.75
C VAL A 144 -8.22 12.04 0.83
N GLU A 145 -8.04 13.18 0.18
CA GLU A 145 -9.01 13.74 -0.77
C GLU A 145 -9.25 12.78 -1.95
N ALA A 146 -8.19 12.15 -2.46
CA ALA A 146 -8.33 11.14 -3.51
C ALA A 146 -9.15 9.95 -3.00
N LEU A 147 -8.88 9.49 -1.77
CA LEU A 147 -9.60 8.38 -1.15
C LEU A 147 -11.09 8.72 -0.92
N GLU A 148 -11.42 9.95 -0.54
CA GLU A 148 -12.80 10.41 -0.37
C GLU A 148 -13.61 10.30 -1.67
N ARG A 149 -12.98 10.55 -2.82
CA ARG A 149 -13.61 10.46 -4.16
C ARG A 149 -13.75 9.04 -4.70
N LEU A 150 -13.01 8.06 -4.15
CA LEU A 150 -13.05 6.67 -4.60
C LEU A 150 -14.23 5.94 -3.96
N ASP A 151 -15.18 5.51 -4.78
CA ASP A 151 -16.29 4.65 -4.36
C ASP A 151 -16.05 3.17 -4.70
N ALA A 152 -17.00 2.32 -4.31
CA ALA A 152 -16.94 0.88 -4.55
C ALA A 152 -16.90 0.54 -6.05
N ARG A 153 -17.61 1.32 -6.89
CA ARG A 153 -17.64 1.12 -8.33
C ARG A 153 -16.28 1.41 -8.95
N ALA A 154 -15.68 2.57 -8.63
CA ALA A 154 -14.37 2.95 -9.12
C ALA A 154 -13.28 1.95 -8.72
N LEU A 155 -13.29 1.49 -7.46
CA LEU A 155 -12.36 0.47 -6.99
C LEU A 155 -12.54 -0.87 -7.73
N LYS A 156 -13.78 -1.33 -7.92
CA LYS A 156 -14.06 -2.56 -8.67
C LYS A 156 -13.63 -2.46 -10.13
N GLU A 157 -13.89 -1.35 -10.80
CA GLU A 157 -13.48 -1.12 -12.19
C GLU A 157 -11.95 -1.13 -12.35
N ARG A 158 -11.24 -0.51 -11.41
CA ARG A 158 -9.78 -0.34 -11.49
C ARG A 158 -8.98 -1.53 -10.98
N LEU A 159 -9.48 -2.23 -9.96
CA LEU A 159 -8.75 -3.28 -9.25
C LEU A 159 -9.36 -4.68 -9.40
N GLY A 160 -10.63 -4.81 -9.79
CA GLY A 160 -11.37 -6.08 -9.80
C GLY A 160 -10.83 -7.15 -10.77
N ARG A 161 -9.90 -6.79 -11.68
CA ARG A 161 -9.15 -7.78 -12.47
C ARG A 161 -8.09 -8.51 -11.63
N TYR A 162 -7.60 -7.89 -10.57
CA TYR A 162 -6.46 -8.34 -9.77
C TYR A 162 -6.85 -8.76 -8.35
N LEU A 163 -7.93 -8.18 -7.83
CA LEU A 163 -8.45 -8.46 -6.49
C LEU A 163 -9.74 -9.29 -6.56
N GLU A 164 -9.90 -10.17 -5.59
CA GLU A 164 -11.12 -10.92 -5.37
C GLU A 164 -12.18 -10.06 -4.65
N LYS A 165 -13.40 -10.55 -4.60
CA LYS A 165 -14.54 -9.81 -4.05
C LYS A 165 -14.36 -9.46 -2.57
N ASP A 166 -13.85 -10.40 -1.79
CA ASP A 166 -13.57 -10.23 -0.35
C ASP A 166 -12.40 -9.30 -0.09
N GLU A 167 -11.37 -9.32 -0.95
CA GLU A 167 -10.23 -8.40 -0.88
C GLU A 167 -10.65 -6.95 -1.16
N ILE A 168 -11.52 -6.76 -2.16
CA ILE A 168 -12.11 -5.44 -2.44
C ILE A 168 -12.99 -4.99 -1.28
N GLN A 169 -13.79 -5.90 -0.71
CA GLN A 169 -14.62 -5.56 0.46
C GLN A 169 -13.75 -5.15 1.65
N GLY A 170 -12.71 -5.91 1.97
CA GLY A 170 -11.77 -5.55 3.04
C GLY A 170 -11.11 -4.18 2.82
N LEU A 171 -10.74 -3.84 1.57
CA LEU A 171 -10.24 -2.51 1.23
C LEU A 171 -11.29 -1.42 1.46
N LEU A 172 -12.55 -1.65 1.08
CA LEU A 172 -13.66 -0.70 1.30
C LEU A 172 -13.94 -0.48 2.79
N ASP A 173 -13.91 -1.54 3.57
CA ASP A 173 -14.14 -1.49 5.02
C ASP A 173 -13.04 -0.69 5.72
N ARG A 174 -11.77 -0.94 5.37
CA ARG A 174 -10.62 -0.16 5.89
C ARG A 174 -10.67 1.30 5.42
N ARG A 175 -11.10 1.55 4.18
CA ARG A 175 -11.37 2.92 3.70
C ARG A 175 -12.39 3.63 4.58
N ALA A 176 -13.51 2.97 4.91
CA ALA A 176 -14.55 3.55 5.75
C ALA A 176 -14.04 3.88 7.16
N LEU A 177 -13.28 2.98 7.76
CA LEU A 177 -12.62 3.20 9.08
C LEU A 177 -11.63 4.37 9.03
N LEU A 178 -10.76 4.41 8.01
CA LEU A 178 -9.77 5.46 7.88
C LEU A 178 -10.44 6.83 7.69
N LEU A 179 -11.46 6.91 6.86
CA LEU A 179 -12.22 8.16 6.68
C LEU A 179 -12.99 8.57 7.95
N ALA A 180 -13.39 7.63 8.80
CA ALA A 180 -13.94 7.95 10.12
C ALA A 180 -12.88 8.59 11.04
N LEU A 181 -11.64 8.07 11.04
CA LEU A 181 -10.51 8.67 11.79
C LEU A 181 -10.19 10.07 11.28
N VAL A 182 -10.16 10.27 9.96
CA VAL A 182 -9.95 11.59 9.34
C VAL A 182 -11.03 12.58 9.78
N ARG A 183 -12.32 12.18 9.74
CA ARG A 183 -13.42 13.04 10.19
C ARG A 183 -13.32 13.39 11.67
N ALA A 184 -12.96 12.44 12.53
CA ALA A 184 -12.75 12.68 13.94
C ALA A 184 -11.63 13.71 14.18
N ALA A 185 -10.47 13.53 13.53
CA ALA A 185 -9.35 14.47 13.63
C ALA A 185 -9.73 15.89 13.18
N ARG A 186 -10.50 16.02 12.09
CA ARG A 186 -11.02 17.33 11.63
C ARG A 186 -12.00 17.95 12.65
N ALA A 187 -12.91 17.16 13.19
CA ALA A 187 -13.88 17.62 14.20
C ALA A 187 -13.22 18.06 15.51
N GLU A 188 -12.09 17.47 15.88
CA GLU A 188 -11.27 17.83 17.02
C GLU A 188 -10.34 19.03 16.76
N GLY A 189 -10.33 19.58 15.54
CA GLY A 189 -9.45 20.69 15.15
C GLY A 189 -7.97 20.32 15.06
N ARG A 190 -7.65 19.04 14.87
CA ARG A 190 -6.27 18.53 14.84
C ARG A 190 -5.62 18.76 13.48
N GLU A 191 -5.30 20.00 13.17
CA GLU A 191 -4.59 20.37 11.94
C GLU A 191 -3.18 19.75 11.86
N ASP A 192 -2.53 19.52 13.00
CA ASP A 192 -1.24 18.83 13.16
C ASP A 192 -1.27 17.37 12.66
N ALA A 193 -2.46 16.76 12.62
CA ALA A 193 -2.65 15.41 12.08
C ALA A 193 -2.55 15.36 10.55
N PHE A 194 -2.58 16.50 9.86
CA PHE A 194 -2.55 16.56 8.40
C PHE A 194 -1.25 17.16 7.88
N PHE A 195 -0.76 16.63 6.77
CA PHE A 195 0.45 17.11 6.12
C PHE A 195 0.32 17.07 4.59
N ASP A 196 1.08 17.93 3.93
CA ASP A 196 1.12 17.99 2.48
C ASP A 196 1.99 16.86 1.91
N TRP A 197 1.52 16.29 0.78
CA TRP A 197 2.16 15.16 0.11
C TRP A 197 2.31 15.42 -1.38
#